data_1e7ac571368a7e00499fa780a10b3252
#
_entry.id   1e7ac571368a7e00499fa780a10b3252
#
_cell.length_a   1.000
_cell.length_b   1.000
_cell.length_c   1.000
_cell.angle_alpha   90.00
_cell.angle_beta   90.00
_cell.angle_gamma   90.00
#
_symmetry.space_group_name_H-M   'P 1'
#
loop_
_entity.id
_entity.type
_entity.pdbx_description
1 polymer ?
#
loop_
_entity_poly.entity_id
_entity_poly.type
_entity_poly.pdbx_seq_one_letter_code
_entity_poly.pdbx_strand_id
1 'polypeptide(L)'
;MDLSKVIDRPEAGDGTNYLIVGSDSREGMSDEDKKKLHTGSAEGKRTDSMMILHDGSNGPTLISLPRDSDVEIPSFVGSKSGKKYPGRGRHTKLNAAYAEDGPELLVRTVEHNTGLRIDHYVEIGFAGFAGIVDAIGGVEMDIPKAFKDKKSGADFQAGKQTLNGEQALAFVRTRYAFAGSDLDRTKNQQKFLAALANQTATPATILNPFKLYPTLGAGLDTLVVDKDMGLFDLGSMFFAMKGVTGGDGKSMNMPIAGTVGGNLRWDKAKVAKLVDQLKKDEPVTVSGN
;
A
#
# COMPACT_ATOMS: atom_id res chain seq x y z
N MET A 1 -12.65 -4.88 -8.45
CA MET A 1 -11.41 -5.08 -9.26
C MET A 1 -11.36 -6.52 -9.70
N ASP A 2 -10.94 -6.78 -10.93
CA ASP A 2 -10.97 -8.11 -11.55
C ASP A 2 -9.61 -8.49 -12.12
N LEU A 3 -8.86 -9.34 -11.41
CA LEU A 3 -7.55 -9.82 -11.84
C LEU A 3 -7.60 -10.64 -13.14
N SER A 4 -8.74 -11.22 -13.49
CA SER A 4 -8.89 -11.98 -14.75
C SER A 4 -8.79 -11.10 -16.00
N LYS A 5 -8.93 -9.79 -15.85
CA LYS A 5 -8.75 -8.80 -16.93
C LYS A 5 -7.28 -8.42 -17.16
N VAL A 6 -6.37 -8.83 -16.30
CA VAL A 6 -4.94 -8.58 -16.44
C VAL A 6 -4.37 -9.63 -17.39
N ILE A 7 -3.70 -9.17 -18.46
CA ILE A 7 -3.11 -10.05 -19.49
C ILE A 7 -1.63 -10.33 -19.23
N ASP A 8 -1.10 -11.35 -19.91
CA ASP A 8 0.34 -11.71 -19.92
C ASP A 8 0.95 -11.77 -18.52
N ARG A 9 0.22 -12.40 -17.62
CA ARG A 9 0.62 -12.49 -16.22
C ARG A 9 1.82 -13.43 -16.04
N PRO A 10 2.77 -13.10 -15.15
CA PRO A 10 3.82 -14.03 -14.75
C PRO A 10 3.22 -15.29 -14.13
N GLU A 11 3.97 -16.39 -14.15
CA GLU A 11 3.59 -17.58 -13.42
C GLU A 11 3.56 -17.32 -11.91
N ALA A 12 2.66 -18.02 -11.22
CA ALA A 12 2.62 -17.98 -9.77
C ALA A 12 3.89 -18.59 -9.19
N GLY A 13 4.48 -17.88 -8.21
CA GLY A 13 5.55 -18.42 -7.39
C GLY A 13 5.03 -19.04 -6.10
N ASP A 14 5.92 -19.37 -5.21
CA ASP A 14 5.58 -19.84 -3.88
C ASP A 14 5.19 -18.67 -2.98
N GLY A 15 4.35 -18.93 -1.96
CA GLY A 15 3.80 -17.89 -1.11
C GLY A 15 2.68 -17.08 -1.78
N THR A 16 2.21 -16.05 -1.09
CA THR A 16 1.11 -15.19 -1.55
C THR A 16 1.56 -13.74 -1.61
N ASN A 17 1.29 -13.08 -2.73
CA ASN A 17 1.65 -11.68 -2.94
C ASN A 17 0.40 -10.80 -2.95
N TYR A 18 0.36 -9.82 -2.08
CA TYR A 18 -0.68 -8.80 -2.00
C TYR A 18 -0.12 -7.47 -2.50
N LEU A 19 -0.84 -6.81 -3.41
CA LEU A 19 -0.58 -5.40 -3.73
C LEU A 19 -1.53 -4.55 -2.89
N ILE A 20 -0.97 -3.78 -1.96
CA ILE A 20 -1.71 -2.93 -1.03
C ILE A 20 -1.53 -1.48 -1.49
N VAL A 21 -2.65 -0.81 -1.74
CA VAL A 21 -2.67 0.52 -2.33
C VAL A 21 -3.44 1.48 -1.45
N GLY A 22 -2.82 2.59 -1.09
CA GLY A 22 -3.50 3.74 -0.52
C GLY A 22 -3.86 4.73 -1.62
N SER A 23 -5.13 5.06 -1.76
CA SER A 23 -5.60 6.03 -2.75
C SER A 23 -6.06 7.32 -2.08
N ASP A 24 -6.00 8.41 -2.83
CA ASP A 24 -6.56 9.69 -2.42
C ASP A 24 -8.05 9.83 -2.76
N SER A 25 -8.75 8.70 -2.92
CA SER A 25 -10.18 8.70 -3.19
C SER A 25 -10.94 9.39 -2.06
N ARG A 26 -11.77 10.35 -2.45
CA ARG A 26 -12.67 11.07 -1.55
C ARG A 26 -14.12 10.61 -1.70
N GLU A 27 -14.31 9.49 -2.39
CA GLU A 27 -15.61 8.88 -2.59
C GLU A 27 -16.28 8.55 -1.24
N GLY A 28 -17.53 8.97 -1.08
CA GLY A 28 -18.27 8.79 0.18
C GLY A 28 -17.95 9.81 1.28
N MET A 29 -17.03 10.76 1.04
CA MET A 29 -16.73 11.84 1.98
C MET A 29 -17.68 13.02 1.80
N SER A 30 -18.25 13.51 2.91
CA SER A 30 -18.95 14.80 2.95
C SER A 30 -17.96 15.97 2.84
N ASP A 31 -18.46 17.17 2.54
CA ASP A 31 -17.61 18.37 2.52
C ASP A 31 -17.04 18.69 3.91
N GLU A 32 -17.78 18.36 4.97
CA GLU A 32 -17.32 18.47 6.35
C GLU A 32 -16.17 17.51 6.63
N ASP A 33 -16.27 16.25 6.19
CA ASP A 33 -15.20 15.25 6.33
C ASP A 33 -13.95 15.66 5.56
N LYS A 34 -14.11 16.16 4.33
CA LYS A 34 -12.98 16.65 3.51
C LYS A 34 -12.24 17.79 4.20
N LYS A 35 -12.98 18.70 4.84
CA LYS A 35 -12.40 19.81 5.61
C LYS A 35 -11.71 19.31 6.87
N LYS A 36 -12.36 18.46 7.65
CA LYS A 36 -11.84 17.86 8.88
C LYS A 36 -10.56 17.06 8.63
N LEU A 37 -10.53 16.27 7.57
CA LEU A 37 -9.40 15.42 7.22
C LEU A 37 -8.35 16.14 6.36
N HIS A 38 -8.52 17.42 6.06
CA HIS A 38 -7.61 18.24 5.24
C HIS A 38 -7.33 17.66 3.85
N THR A 39 -8.33 16.99 3.25
CA THR A 39 -8.16 16.30 1.97
C THR A 39 -8.46 17.17 0.75
N GLY A 40 -9.12 18.31 0.93
CA GLY A 40 -9.56 19.16 -0.17
C GLY A 40 -10.66 18.52 -1.01
N SER A 41 -10.99 19.17 -2.13
CA SER A 41 -12.07 18.79 -3.03
C SER A 41 -11.60 18.39 -4.43
N ALA A 42 -10.32 18.10 -4.63
CA ALA A 42 -9.79 17.70 -5.92
C ALA A 42 -10.51 16.47 -6.48
N GLU A 43 -10.88 16.53 -7.73
CA GLU A 43 -11.48 15.40 -8.43
C GLU A 43 -10.41 14.42 -8.94
N GLY A 44 -10.80 13.18 -9.09
CA GLY A 44 -9.95 12.10 -9.58
C GLY A 44 -9.40 11.21 -8.46
N LYS A 45 -8.86 10.08 -8.89
CA LYS A 45 -8.23 9.10 -8.00
C LYS A 45 -6.75 8.98 -8.35
N ARG A 46 -5.90 9.10 -7.34
CA ARG A 46 -4.46 8.82 -7.47
C ARG A 46 -4.04 7.88 -6.37
N THR A 47 -3.01 7.12 -6.64
CA THR A 47 -2.37 6.30 -5.61
C THR A 47 -1.28 7.09 -4.93
N ASP A 48 -1.34 7.17 -3.60
CA ASP A 48 -0.33 7.84 -2.78
C ASP A 48 0.71 6.86 -2.25
N SER A 49 0.30 5.65 -1.94
CA SER A 49 1.19 4.59 -1.47
C SER A 49 0.87 3.27 -2.14
N MET A 50 1.92 2.52 -2.46
CA MET A 50 1.82 1.20 -3.06
C MET A 50 2.86 0.29 -2.41
N MET A 51 2.43 -0.89 -1.96
CA MET A 51 3.28 -1.84 -1.27
C MET A 51 2.98 -3.24 -1.76
N ILE A 52 4.02 -4.06 -1.88
CA ILE A 52 3.87 -5.51 -2.05
C ILE A 52 4.13 -6.17 -0.70
N LEU A 53 3.16 -6.95 -0.24
CA LEU A 53 3.33 -7.84 0.91
C LEU A 53 3.46 -9.27 0.40
N HIS A 54 4.61 -9.88 0.65
CA HIS A 54 4.85 -11.30 0.40
C HIS A 54 4.69 -12.07 1.70
N ASP A 55 3.77 -13.02 1.71
CA ASP A 55 3.52 -13.93 2.82
C ASP A 55 3.97 -15.35 2.43
N GLY A 56 5.03 -15.82 3.04
CA GLY A 56 5.64 -17.09 2.73
C GLY A 56 6.26 -17.77 3.95
N SER A 57 6.99 -18.86 3.70
CA SER A 57 7.54 -19.71 4.77
C SER A 57 8.68 -19.09 5.57
N ASN A 58 9.31 -18.04 5.04
CA ASN A 58 10.42 -17.33 5.69
C ASN A 58 9.99 -16.07 6.44
N GLY A 59 8.70 -15.96 6.78
CA GLY A 59 8.11 -14.77 7.33
C GLY A 59 7.69 -13.76 6.26
N PRO A 60 6.90 -12.74 6.63
CA PRO A 60 6.40 -11.75 5.68
C PRO A 60 7.48 -10.74 5.29
N THR A 61 7.44 -10.30 4.04
CA THR A 61 8.25 -9.19 3.52
C THR A 61 7.34 -8.12 2.97
N LEU A 62 7.49 -6.89 3.47
CA LEU A 62 6.76 -5.72 2.98
C LEU A 62 7.70 -4.83 2.17
N ILE A 63 7.37 -4.60 0.91
CA ILE A 63 8.18 -3.82 -0.02
C ILE A 63 7.39 -2.61 -0.48
N SER A 64 7.87 -1.42 -0.15
CA SER A 64 7.26 -0.18 -0.64
C SER A 64 7.75 0.14 -2.04
N LEU A 65 6.79 0.46 -2.91
CA LEU A 65 7.03 0.91 -4.27
C LEU A 65 6.85 2.43 -4.28
N PRO A 66 7.91 3.22 -4.50
CA PRO A 66 7.76 4.66 -4.62
C PRO A 66 6.79 5.01 -5.75
N ARG A 67 5.86 5.93 -5.50
CA ARG A 67 4.87 6.36 -6.50
C ARG A 67 5.52 6.98 -7.73
N ASP A 68 6.68 7.60 -7.57
CA ASP A 68 7.47 8.22 -8.63
C ASP A 68 8.45 7.23 -9.28
N SER A 69 8.29 5.91 -9.05
CA SER A 69 9.08 4.88 -9.72
C SER A 69 8.95 4.99 -11.22
N ASP A 70 10.09 4.96 -11.92
CA ASP A 70 10.16 4.91 -13.38
C ASP A 70 9.82 3.50 -13.84
N VAL A 71 8.71 3.34 -14.52
CA VAL A 71 8.21 2.05 -14.99
C VAL A 71 7.78 2.11 -16.45
N GLU A 72 7.93 0.99 -17.14
CA GLU A 72 7.40 0.81 -18.48
C GLU A 72 5.91 0.45 -18.40
N ILE A 73 5.07 1.18 -19.15
CA ILE A 73 3.68 0.79 -19.34
C ILE A 73 3.63 -0.27 -20.45
N PRO A 74 3.27 -1.52 -20.11
CA PRO A 74 3.21 -2.59 -21.10
C PRO A 74 1.97 -2.50 -21.97
N SER A 75 1.85 -3.42 -22.93
CA SER A 75 0.56 -3.65 -23.60
C SER A 75 -0.49 -4.04 -22.58
N PHE A 76 -1.71 -3.53 -22.74
CA PHE A 76 -2.82 -3.86 -21.84
C PHE A 76 -4.16 -3.82 -22.57
N VAL A 77 -5.16 -4.40 -21.94
CA VAL A 77 -6.56 -4.31 -22.38
C VAL A 77 -7.27 -3.32 -21.46
N GLY A 78 -7.90 -2.30 -22.04
CA GLY A 78 -8.65 -1.30 -21.28
C GLY A 78 -9.73 -1.97 -20.43
N SER A 79 -9.75 -1.68 -19.13
CA SER A 79 -10.67 -2.33 -18.17
C SER A 79 -12.13 -2.03 -18.43
N LYS A 80 -12.43 -0.87 -19.02
CA LYS A 80 -13.80 -0.43 -19.36
C LYS A 80 -14.12 -0.64 -20.84
N SER A 81 -13.17 -0.36 -21.74
CA SER A 81 -13.39 -0.37 -23.18
C SER A 81 -13.20 -1.74 -23.83
N GLY A 82 -12.43 -2.63 -23.21
CA GLY A 82 -12.01 -3.90 -23.79
C GLY A 82 -11.04 -3.76 -24.97
N LYS A 83 -10.60 -2.53 -25.29
CA LYS A 83 -9.65 -2.27 -26.39
C LYS A 83 -8.24 -2.69 -25.99
N LYS A 84 -7.52 -3.24 -26.96
CA LYS A 84 -6.10 -3.55 -26.80
C LYS A 84 -5.26 -2.29 -27.07
N TYR A 85 -4.36 -1.99 -26.15
CA TYR A 85 -3.40 -0.90 -26.29
C TYR A 85 -2.00 -1.54 -26.39
N PRO A 86 -1.26 -1.27 -27.47
CA PRO A 86 0.07 -1.87 -27.64
C PRO A 86 1.09 -1.27 -26.67
N GLY A 87 2.02 -2.07 -26.21
CA GLY A 87 3.21 -1.59 -25.53
C GLY A 87 4.12 -0.86 -26.51
N ARG A 88 4.58 0.34 -26.14
CA ARG A 88 5.44 1.19 -26.98
C ARG A 88 6.77 1.53 -26.32
N GLY A 89 7.15 0.81 -25.27
CA GLY A 89 8.33 1.14 -24.48
C GLY A 89 8.22 2.46 -23.71
N ARG A 90 7.01 2.94 -23.52
CA ARG A 90 6.74 4.20 -22.83
C ARG A 90 7.00 4.07 -21.32
N HIS A 91 7.81 4.97 -20.79
CA HIS A 91 8.11 5.07 -19.37
C HIS A 91 7.35 6.24 -18.73
N THR A 92 6.87 6.02 -17.51
CA THR A 92 6.19 7.03 -16.71
C THR A 92 6.29 6.67 -15.21
N LYS A 93 5.72 7.52 -14.36
CA LYS A 93 5.61 7.22 -12.92
C LYS A 93 4.62 6.09 -12.66
N LEU A 94 4.92 5.24 -11.69
CA LEU A 94 4.07 4.09 -11.34
C LEU A 94 2.63 4.51 -11.01
N ASN A 95 2.44 5.60 -10.27
CA ASN A 95 1.11 6.09 -9.94
C ASN A 95 0.28 6.54 -11.15
N ALA A 96 0.92 6.88 -12.26
CA ALA A 96 0.24 7.24 -13.50
C ALA A 96 -0.48 6.04 -14.14
N ALA A 97 -0.02 4.82 -13.94
CA ALA A 97 -0.70 3.62 -14.41
C ALA A 97 -2.10 3.49 -13.82
N TYR A 98 -2.24 3.75 -12.52
CA TYR A 98 -3.55 3.77 -11.86
C TYR A 98 -4.46 4.88 -12.41
N ALA A 99 -3.94 6.07 -12.60
CA ALA A 99 -4.70 7.20 -13.15
C ALA A 99 -5.17 6.94 -14.60
N GLU A 100 -4.40 6.18 -15.36
CA GLU A 100 -4.72 5.89 -16.77
C GLU A 100 -5.83 4.84 -16.94
N ASP A 101 -5.77 3.72 -16.25
CA ASP A 101 -6.79 2.65 -16.39
C ASP A 101 -7.07 1.88 -15.08
N GLY A 102 -6.84 2.48 -13.95
CA GLY A 102 -7.24 1.94 -12.64
C GLY A 102 -6.39 0.80 -12.11
N PRO A 103 -6.99 0.00 -11.19
CA PRO A 103 -6.26 -1.08 -10.49
C PRO A 103 -5.72 -2.16 -11.42
N GLU A 104 -6.44 -2.52 -12.46
CA GLU A 104 -6.03 -3.59 -13.40
C GLU A 104 -4.74 -3.21 -14.14
N LEU A 105 -4.64 -1.97 -14.63
CA LEU A 105 -3.39 -1.51 -15.26
C LEU A 105 -2.26 -1.36 -14.26
N LEU A 106 -2.55 -0.93 -13.04
CA LEU A 106 -1.54 -0.88 -11.98
C LEU A 106 -0.95 -2.26 -11.71
N VAL A 107 -1.79 -3.28 -11.53
CA VAL A 107 -1.34 -4.67 -11.34
C VAL A 107 -0.53 -5.13 -12.56
N ARG A 108 -1.04 -4.92 -13.77
CA ARG A 108 -0.34 -5.28 -15.02
C ARG A 108 1.05 -4.64 -15.08
N THR A 109 1.15 -3.37 -14.72
CA THR A 109 2.42 -2.62 -14.74
C THR A 109 3.39 -3.13 -13.68
N VAL A 110 2.93 -3.38 -12.47
CA VAL A 110 3.77 -3.96 -11.40
C VAL A 110 4.27 -5.35 -11.79
N GLU A 111 3.40 -6.22 -12.28
CA GLU A 111 3.78 -7.57 -12.72
C GLU A 111 4.77 -7.54 -13.88
N HIS A 112 4.58 -6.65 -14.84
CA HIS A 112 5.48 -6.51 -15.99
C HIS A 112 6.89 -6.05 -15.58
N ASN A 113 6.98 -5.04 -14.72
CA ASN A 113 8.26 -4.46 -14.31
C ASN A 113 9.01 -5.28 -13.25
N THR A 114 8.32 -6.14 -12.52
CA THR A 114 8.94 -7.00 -11.50
C THR A 114 9.09 -8.45 -11.95
N GLY A 115 8.17 -8.95 -12.79
CA GLY A 115 8.03 -10.36 -13.07
C GLY A 115 7.38 -11.15 -11.94
N LEU A 116 6.89 -10.49 -10.90
CA LEU A 116 6.21 -11.10 -9.75
C LEU A 116 4.70 -11.11 -9.97
N ARG A 117 4.05 -12.25 -9.80
CA ARG A 117 2.58 -12.35 -9.87
C ARG A 117 1.95 -11.82 -8.60
N ILE A 118 0.95 -10.94 -8.75
CA ILE A 118 0.13 -10.41 -7.66
C ILE A 118 -1.11 -11.29 -7.50
N ASP A 119 -1.23 -11.95 -6.36
CA ASP A 119 -2.34 -12.87 -6.08
C ASP A 119 -3.60 -12.13 -5.61
N HIS A 120 -3.43 -11.06 -4.84
CA HIS A 120 -4.52 -10.24 -4.33
C HIS A 120 -4.23 -8.75 -4.40
N TYR A 121 -5.29 -7.98 -4.59
CA TYR A 121 -5.26 -6.52 -4.64
C TYR A 121 -6.15 -5.94 -3.55
N VAL A 122 -5.62 -5.00 -2.77
CA VAL A 122 -6.35 -4.29 -1.72
C VAL A 122 -6.08 -2.80 -1.84
N GLU A 123 -7.14 -2.01 -1.97
CA GLU A 123 -7.06 -0.55 -2.04
C GLU A 123 -7.91 0.06 -0.94
N ILE A 124 -7.34 1.07 -0.26
CA ILE A 124 -8.01 1.82 0.79
C ILE A 124 -7.94 3.33 0.48
N GLY A 125 -9.08 3.99 0.53
CA GLY A 125 -9.18 5.45 0.40
C GLY A 125 -9.07 6.17 1.75
N PHE A 126 -9.05 7.50 1.73
CA PHE A 126 -8.90 8.33 2.93
C PHE A 126 -10.00 8.11 3.98
N ALA A 127 -11.26 8.13 3.54
CA ALA A 127 -12.39 7.94 4.46
C ALA A 127 -12.38 6.56 5.10
N GLY A 128 -12.10 5.52 4.29
CA GLY A 128 -12.00 4.16 4.78
C GLY A 128 -10.87 3.96 5.78
N PHE A 129 -9.73 4.54 5.50
CA PHE A 129 -8.57 4.49 6.38
C PHE A 129 -8.88 5.13 7.76
N ALA A 130 -9.40 6.36 7.75
CA ALA A 130 -9.80 7.05 8.97
C ALA A 130 -10.89 6.30 9.74
N GLY A 131 -11.88 5.75 9.03
CA GLY A 131 -12.96 4.96 9.60
C GLY A 131 -12.47 3.68 10.27
N ILE A 132 -11.53 2.96 9.68
CA ILE A 132 -10.95 1.75 10.28
C ILE A 132 -10.19 2.09 11.57
N VAL A 133 -9.38 3.14 11.54
CA VAL A 133 -8.63 3.58 12.73
C VAL A 133 -9.57 3.95 13.86
N ASP A 134 -10.63 4.71 13.58
CA ASP A 134 -11.64 5.07 14.60
C ASP A 134 -12.40 3.84 15.13
N ALA A 135 -12.75 2.90 14.24
CA ALA A 135 -13.47 1.68 14.62
C ALA A 135 -12.71 0.79 15.60
N ILE A 136 -11.38 0.77 15.52
CA ILE A 136 -10.53 0.00 16.45
C ILE A 136 -10.12 0.79 17.70
N GLY A 137 -10.59 2.03 17.84
CA GLY A 137 -10.29 2.89 19.00
C GLY A 137 -8.97 3.68 18.87
N GLY A 138 -8.48 3.85 17.67
CA GLY A 138 -7.22 4.53 17.41
C GLY A 138 -6.01 3.59 17.32
N VAL A 139 -4.86 4.12 16.98
CA VAL A 139 -3.60 3.38 16.86
C VAL A 139 -2.54 4.00 17.76
N GLU A 140 -1.94 3.18 18.60
CA GLU A 140 -0.85 3.59 19.48
C GLU A 140 0.47 3.70 18.72
N MET A 141 1.08 4.88 18.76
CA MET A 141 2.32 5.21 18.10
C MET A 141 3.30 5.88 19.03
N ASP A 142 4.58 5.57 18.89
CA ASP A 142 5.68 6.31 19.52
C ASP A 142 6.34 7.21 18.46
N ILE A 143 6.14 8.52 18.61
CA ILE A 143 6.68 9.50 17.67
C ILE A 143 8.00 10.03 18.24
N PRO A 144 9.14 9.75 17.57
CA PRO A 144 10.44 10.07 18.11
C PRO A 144 10.75 11.57 18.16
N LYS A 145 10.13 12.35 17.26
CA LYS A 145 10.36 13.81 17.16
C LYS A 145 9.08 14.54 16.79
N ALA A 146 8.79 15.63 17.52
CA ALA A 146 7.66 16.50 17.20
C ALA A 146 7.78 17.10 15.79
N PHE A 147 6.66 17.22 15.08
CA PHE A 147 6.62 17.84 13.76
C PHE A 147 5.25 18.43 13.42
N LYS A 148 5.23 19.37 12.49
CA LYS A 148 4.03 19.96 11.90
C LYS A 148 4.09 19.94 10.40
N ASP A 149 2.95 19.66 9.77
CA ASP A 149 2.75 19.77 8.33
C ASP A 149 1.38 20.37 8.03
N LYS A 150 1.36 21.60 7.56
CA LYS A 150 0.11 22.32 7.27
C LYS A 150 -0.71 21.67 6.16
N LYS A 151 -0.07 20.99 5.20
CA LYS A 151 -0.77 20.40 4.05
C LYS A 151 -1.53 19.13 4.43
N SER A 152 -0.99 18.33 5.34
CA SER A 152 -1.67 17.14 5.86
C SER A 152 -2.54 17.43 7.08
N GLY A 153 -2.33 18.57 7.72
CA GLY A 153 -2.92 18.92 9.02
C GLY A 153 -2.21 18.27 10.19
N ALA A 154 -1.03 17.70 9.99
CA ALA A 154 -0.26 17.04 11.03
C ALA A 154 0.31 18.07 12.03
N ASP A 155 0.10 17.80 13.31
CA ASP A 155 0.69 18.54 14.44
C ASP A 155 0.88 17.57 15.60
N PHE A 156 2.09 17.03 15.72
CA PHE A 156 2.40 15.98 16.68
C PHE A 156 3.51 16.37 17.61
N GLN A 157 3.33 16.01 18.89
CA GLN A 157 4.39 16.03 19.88
C GLN A 157 5.20 14.73 19.82
N ALA A 158 6.41 14.74 20.38
CA ALA A 158 7.19 13.52 20.58
C ALA A 158 6.58 12.67 21.69
N GLY A 159 6.75 11.34 21.61
CA GLY A 159 6.36 10.39 22.63
C GLY A 159 5.24 9.45 22.21
N LYS A 160 4.85 8.59 23.13
CA LYS A 160 3.76 7.65 22.95
C LYS A 160 2.41 8.35 23.00
N GLN A 161 1.58 8.06 22.01
CA GLN A 161 0.25 8.65 21.88
C GLN A 161 -0.66 7.75 21.06
N THR A 162 -1.96 7.87 21.26
CA THR A 162 -2.96 7.18 20.46
C THR A 162 -3.51 8.14 19.41
N LEU A 163 -3.35 7.76 18.13
CA LEU A 163 -3.86 8.53 17.00
C LEU A 163 -5.28 8.08 16.65
N ASN A 164 -6.20 9.03 16.53
CA ASN A 164 -7.51 8.78 15.95
C ASN A 164 -7.44 8.75 14.41
N GLY A 165 -8.56 8.53 13.73
CA GLY A 165 -8.61 8.46 12.27
C GLY A 165 -8.09 9.70 11.57
N GLU A 166 -8.45 10.89 12.04
CA GLU A 166 -7.98 12.17 11.50
C GLU A 166 -6.46 12.33 11.69
N GLN A 167 -5.96 12.09 12.88
CA GLN A 167 -4.54 12.18 13.20
C GLN A 167 -3.72 11.13 12.46
N ALA A 168 -4.23 9.91 12.37
CA ALA A 168 -3.58 8.82 11.63
C ALA A 168 -3.46 9.14 10.14
N LEU A 169 -4.51 9.68 9.52
CA LEU A 169 -4.49 10.09 8.12
C LEU A 169 -3.49 11.22 7.89
N ALA A 170 -3.46 12.23 8.76
CA ALA A 170 -2.48 13.30 8.71
C ALA A 170 -1.05 12.78 8.84
N PHE A 171 -0.81 11.82 9.74
CA PHE A 171 0.50 11.20 9.93
C PHE A 171 1.01 10.50 8.67
N VAL A 172 0.21 9.64 8.05
CA VAL A 172 0.64 8.88 6.86
C VAL A 172 0.73 9.74 5.60
N ARG A 173 0.06 10.89 5.56
CA ARG A 173 0.11 11.85 4.46
C ARG A 173 1.25 12.86 4.59
N THR A 174 1.88 12.97 5.76
CA THR A 174 2.94 13.94 5.99
C THR A 174 4.12 13.68 5.05
N ARG A 175 4.52 14.73 4.34
CA ARG A 175 5.56 14.68 3.32
C ARG A 175 6.64 15.73 3.54
N TYR A 176 6.24 16.91 3.99
CA TYR A 176 7.10 18.09 4.00
C TYR A 176 7.87 18.29 5.31
N ALA A 177 7.55 17.55 6.34
CA ALA A 177 8.21 17.63 7.64
C ALA A 177 9.50 16.81 7.73
N PHE A 178 9.79 15.98 6.71
CA PHE A 178 10.91 15.06 6.69
C PHE A 178 11.90 15.40 5.57
N ALA A 179 13.18 15.35 5.88
CA ALA A 179 14.26 15.69 4.94
C ALA A 179 14.35 14.75 3.73
N GLY A 180 14.05 13.46 3.90
CA GLY A 180 14.04 12.44 2.86
C GLY A 180 12.81 12.43 1.96
N SER A 181 11.84 13.33 2.22
CA SER A 181 10.63 13.49 1.42
C SER A 181 9.83 12.20 1.23
N ASP A 182 9.75 11.67 0.00
CA ASP A 182 8.87 10.53 -0.33
C ASP A 182 9.32 9.21 0.32
N LEU A 183 10.61 8.96 0.44
CA LEU A 183 11.13 7.73 1.06
C LEU A 183 10.90 7.72 2.58
N ASP A 184 11.04 8.85 3.27
CA ASP A 184 10.75 8.94 4.70
C ASP A 184 9.26 8.81 4.99
N ARG A 185 8.41 9.39 4.14
CA ARG A 185 6.96 9.18 4.21
C ARG A 185 6.62 7.69 4.07
N THR A 186 7.25 7.00 3.14
CA THR A 186 7.05 5.56 2.92
C THR A 186 7.41 4.74 4.17
N LYS A 187 8.53 5.05 4.83
CA LYS A 187 8.92 4.41 6.08
C LYS A 187 7.90 4.65 7.20
N ASN A 188 7.38 5.86 7.31
CA ASN A 188 6.34 6.18 8.30
C ASN A 188 5.03 5.47 8.02
N GLN A 189 4.64 5.35 6.74
CA GLN A 189 3.48 4.57 6.34
C GLN A 189 3.64 3.08 6.69
N GLN A 190 4.80 2.50 6.46
CA GLN A 190 5.10 1.12 6.85
C GLN A 190 4.98 0.92 8.36
N LYS A 191 5.57 1.80 9.16
CA LYS A 191 5.47 1.76 10.62
C LYS A 191 4.03 1.86 11.11
N PHE A 192 3.26 2.75 10.51
CA PHE A 192 1.86 2.95 10.86
C PHE A 192 1.01 1.72 10.52
N LEU A 193 1.13 1.19 9.29
CA LEU A 193 0.41 -0.01 8.86
C LEU A 193 0.75 -1.21 9.74
N ALA A 194 1.99 -1.35 10.11
CA ALA A 194 2.45 -2.39 11.01
C ALA A 194 1.86 -2.24 12.42
N ALA A 195 1.79 -1.01 12.96
CA ALA A 195 1.13 -0.72 14.24
C ALA A 195 -0.38 -0.98 14.17
N LEU A 196 -1.03 -0.59 13.07
CA LEU A 196 -2.45 -0.85 12.81
C LEU A 196 -2.73 -2.35 12.76
N ALA A 197 -1.94 -3.12 12.02
CA ALA A 197 -2.07 -4.57 11.91
C ALA A 197 -1.84 -5.25 13.25
N ASN A 198 -0.84 -4.82 14.02
CA ASN A 198 -0.57 -5.35 15.35
C ASN A 198 -1.75 -5.15 16.31
N GLN A 199 -2.43 -4.02 16.21
CA GLN A 199 -3.58 -3.70 17.05
C GLN A 199 -4.86 -4.43 16.62
N THR A 200 -5.08 -4.62 15.30
CA THR A 200 -6.26 -5.32 14.76
C THR A 200 -6.13 -6.84 14.80
N ALA A 201 -4.95 -7.39 14.63
CA ALA A 201 -4.68 -8.83 14.62
C ALA A 201 -4.41 -9.40 16.03
N THR A 202 -4.94 -8.79 17.07
CA THR A 202 -4.86 -9.34 18.42
C THR A 202 -5.83 -10.50 18.60
N PRO A 203 -5.50 -11.53 19.41
CA PRO A 203 -6.45 -12.61 19.71
C PRO A 203 -7.78 -12.09 20.26
N ALA A 204 -7.76 -11.04 21.06
CA ALA A 204 -8.96 -10.42 21.61
C ALA A 204 -9.88 -9.84 20.53
N THR A 205 -9.33 -9.27 19.46
CA THR A 205 -10.11 -8.74 18.33
C THR A 205 -10.63 -9.87 17.44
N ILE A 206 -9.81 -10.85 17.13
CA ILE A 206 -10.14 -11.95 16.21
C ILE A 206 -11.16 -12.91 16.82
N LEU A 207 -11.03 -13.22 18.11
CA LEU A 207 -11.92 -14.16 18.82
C LEU A 207 -13.19 -13.50 19.33
N ASN A 208 -13.29 -12.16 19.28
CA ASN A 208 -14.47 -11.43 19.72
C ASN A 208 -15.27 -10.91 18.53
N PRO A 209 -16.41 -11.57 18.16
CA PRO A 209 -17.22 -11.14 17.03
C PRO A 209 -17.79 -9.74 17.18
N PHE A 210 -18.03 -9.26 18.42
CA PHE A 210 -18.52 -7.90 18.67
C PHE A 210 -17.49 -6.81 18.36
N LYS A 211 -16.20 -7.13 18.41
CA LYS A 211 -15.11 -6.22 17.98
C LYS A 211 -14.76 -6.42 16.51
N LEU A 212 -14.78 -7.68 16.03
CA LEU A 212 -14.40 -8.03 14.67
C LEU A 212 -15.39 -7.48 13.63
N TYR A 213 -16.70 -7.66 13.86
CA TYR A 213 -17.73 -7.21 12.90
C TYR A 213 -17.75 -5.69 12.68
N PRO A 214 -17.70 -4.82 13.69
CA PRO A 214 -17.59 -3.38 13.47
C PRO A 214 -16.31 -2.98 12.74
N THR A 215 -15.19 -3.60 13.07
CA THR A 215 -13.89 -3.34 12.42
C THR A 215 -13.92 -3.77 10.95
N LEU A 216 -14.42 -4.96 10.67
CA LEU A 216 -14.58 -5.47 9.30
C LEU A 216 -15.65 -4.69 8.53
N GLY A 217 -16.78 -4.36 9.15
CA GLY A 217 -17.85 -3.59 8.53
C GLY A 217 -17.42 -2.18 8.14
N ALA A 218 -16.68 -1.48 8.99
CA ALA A 218 -16.12 -0.18 8.69
C ALA A 218 -15.08 -0.24 7.55
N GLY A 219 -14.37 -1.35 7.43
CA GLY A 219 -13.34 -1.57 6.41
C GLY A 219 -13.88 -2.10 5.09
N LEU A 220 -14.78 -3.09 5.13
CA LEU A 220 -15.24 -3.81 3.93
C LEU A 220 -16.03 -2.93 2.95
N ASP A 221 -16.83 -1.99 3.45
CA ASP A 221 -17.63 -1.09 2.60
C ASP A 221 -16.78 -0.06 1.85
N THR A 222 -15.55 0.17 2.30
CA THR A 222 -14.66 1.21 1.76
C THR A 222 -13.45 0.64 1.04
N LEU A 223 -13.18 -0.67 1.16
CA LEU A 223 -12.08 -1.33 0.48
C LEU A 223 -12.46 -1.70 -0.97
N VAL A 224 -11.53 -1.47 -1.89
CA VAL A 224 -11.56 -2.09 -3.21
C VAL A 224 -10.66 -3.32 -3.16
N VAL A 225 -11.21 -4.49 -3.38
CA VAL A 225 -10.49 -5.76 -3.38
C VAL A 225 -10.70 -6.49 -4.69
N ASP A 226 -9.82 -7.44 -5.01
CA ASP A 226 -10.05 -8.33 -6.13
C ASP A 226 -11.22 -9.28 -5.83
N LYS A 227 -11.89 -9.73 -6.90
CA LYS A 227 -13.12 -10.54 -6.79
C LYS A 227 -12.94 -11.84 -6.01
N ASP A 228 -11.74 -12.40 -6.05
CA ASP A 228 -11.44 -13.68 -5.41
C ASP A 228 -10.97 -13.53 -3.96
N MET A 229 -10.84 -12.30 -3.47
CA MET A 229 -10.41 -12.03 -2.11
C MET A 229 -11.54 -12.26 -1.10
N GLY A 230 -11.37 -13.28 -0.26
CA GLY A 230 -12.29 -13.57 0.85
C GLY A 230 -11.82 -12.99 2.19
N LEU A 231 -12.66 -13.17 3.21
CA LEU A 231 -12.33 -12.76 4.58
C LEU A 231 -11.09 -13.48 5.13
N PHE A 232 -10.90 -14.74 4.75
CA PHE A 232 -9.72 -15.50 5.13
C PHE A 232 -8.43 -14.90 4.56
N ASP A 233 -8.46 -14.50 3.28
CA ASP A 233 -7.31 -13.86 2.63
C ASP A 233 -7.00 -12.51 3.26
N LEU A 234 -8.02 -11.73 3.58
CA LEU A 234 -7.88 -10.45 4.26
C LEU A 234 -7.29 -10.63 5.67
N GLY A 235 -7.77 -11.62 6.42
CA GLY A 235 -7.24 -12.00 7.72
C GLY A 235 -5.78 -12.44 7.66
N SER A 236 -5.42 -13.27 6.68
CA SER A 236 -4.04 -13.70 6.43
C SER A 236 -3.12 -12.52 6.12
N MET A 237 -3.61 -11.55 5.34
CA MET A 237 -2.88 -10.32 5.05
C MET A 237 -2.59 -9.52 6.33
N PHE A 238 -3.57 -9.34 7.21
CA PHE A 238 -3.37 -8.65 8.48
C PHE A 238 -2.38 -9.36 9.40
N PHE A 239 -2.43 -10.70 9.47
CA PHE A 239 -1.46 -11.47 10.23
C PHE A 239 -0.04 -11.34 9.69
N ALA A 240 0.12 -11.37 8.37
CA ALA A 240 1.42 -11.15 7.73
C ALA A 240 1.95 -9.73 8.01
N MET A 241 1.10 -8.71 7.95
CA MET A 241 1.46 -7.34 8.32
C MET A 241 1.92 -7.23 9.77
N LYS A 242 1.26 -7.95 10.69
CA LYS A 242 1.70 -8.04 12.10
C LYS A 242 3.10 -8.64 12.22
N GLY A 243 3.41 -9.68 11.46
CA GLY A 243 4.72 -10.33 11.43
C GLY A 243 5.84 -9.39 10.99
N VAL A 244 5.56 -8.40 10.14
CA VAL A 244 6.55 -7.41 9.70
C VAL A 244 7.14 -6.61 10.86
N THR A 245 6.34 -6.33 11.90
CA THR A 245 6.82 -5.63 13.12
C THR A 245 7.36 -6.55 14.19
N GLY A 246 6.93 -7.82 14.18
CA GLY A 246 7.23 -8.77 15.26
C GLY A 246 8.63 -9.39 15.24
N GLY A 247 9.49 -8.99 14.33
CA GLY A 247 10.83 -9.58 14.17
C GLY A 247 10.86 -10.82 13.27
N ASP A 248 9.71 -11.36 12.88
CA ASP A 248 9.59 -12.52 11.99
C ASP A 248 9.56 -12.10 10.51
N GLY A 249 9.47 -10.82 10.24
CA GLY A 249 9.32 -10.25 8.91
C GLY A 249 10.32 -9.15 8.61
N LYS A 250 10.31 -8.71 7.35
CA LYS A 250 11.19 -7.66 6.82
C LYS A 250 10.36 -6.55 6.18
N SER A 251 10.76 -5.31 6.41
CA SER A 251 10.22 -4.12 5.75
C SER A 251 11.34 -3.42 4.99
N MET A 252 11.11 -3.12 3.72
CA MET A 252 12.11 -2.49 2.85
C MET A 252 11.47 -1.62 1.79
N ASN A 253 12.25 -0.70 1.22
CA ASN A 253 11.90 -0.04 -0.03
C ASN A 253 12.38 -0.87 -1.23
N MET A 254 11.69 -0.74 -2.38
CA MET A 254 12.21 -1.27 -3.64
C MET A 254 13.60 -0.66 -3.90
N PRO A 255 14.63 -1.48 -4.21
CA PRO A 255 15.97 -0.97 -4.44
C PRO A 255 16.04 0.04 -5.59
N ILE A 256 16.63 1.20 -5.32
CA ILE A 256 16.72 2.32 -6.26
C ILE A 256 18.17 2.56 -6.65
N ALA A 257 18.43 2.75 -7.94
CA ALA A 257 19.75 3.02 -8.51
C ALA A 257 20.00 4.49 -8.86
N GLY A 258 19.00 5.35 -8.72
CA GLY A 258 19.12 6.77 -9.05
C GLY A 258 17.84 7.36 -9.61
N THR A 259 17.95 8.49 -10.30
CA THR A 259 16.83 9.22 -10.90
C THR A 259 17.00 9.38 -12.39
N VAL A 260 15.88 9.35 -13.12
CA VAL A 260 15.80 9.61 -14.56
C VAL A 260 14.61 10.55 -14.80
N GLY A 261 14.88 11.76 -15.29
CA GLY A 261 13.82 12.73 -15.58
C GLY A 261 12.91 13.06 -14.38
N GLY A 262 13.44 13.03 -13.15
CA GLY A 262 12.66 13.24 -11.92
C GLY A 262 11.97 12.00 -11.40
N ASN A 263 12.06 10.87 -12.10
CA ASN A 263 11.52 9.60 -11.65
C ASN A 263 12.61 8.75 -10.96
N LEU A 264 12.20 7.89 -10.04
CA LEU A 264 13.10 6.99 -9.33
C LEU A 264 13.33 5.72 -10.17
N ARG A 265 14.57 5.48 -10.57
CA ARG A 265 14.96 4.29 -11.31
C ARG A 265 15.30 3.15 -10.37
N TRP A 266 14.68 2.00 -10.57
CA TRP A 266 14.99 0.80 -9.80
C TRP A 266 16.38 0.24 -10.15
N ASP A 267 17.04 -0.32 -9.15
CA ASP A 267 18.25 -1.12 -9.34
C ASP A 267 17.85 -2.49 -9.91
N LYS A 268 17.99 -2.65 -11.22
CA LYS A 268 17.50 -3.84 -11.94
C LYS A 268 18.10 -5.15 -11.42
N ALA A 269 19.38 -5.15 -11.08
CA ALA A 269 20.04 -6.35 -10.59
C ALA A 269 19.54 -6.76 -9.21
N LYS A 270 19.40 -5.80 -8.30
CA LYS A 270 18.85 -6.04 -6.95
C LYS A 270 17.38 -6.41 -7.00
N VAL A 271 16.59 -5.78 -7.85
CA VAL A 271 15.16 -6.12 -8.02
C VAL A 271 15.02 -7.53 -8.58
N ALA A 272 15.80 -7.91 -9.57
CA ALA A 272 15.78 -9.27 -10.15
C ALA A 272 16.10 -10.33 -9.07
N LYS A 273 17.10 -10.08 -8.24
CA LYS A 273 17.47 -10.98 -7.13
C LYS A 273 16.35 -11.05 -6.08
N LEU A 274 15.79 -9.91 -5.69
CA LEU A 274 14.67 -9.83 -4.76
C LEU A 274 13.47 -10.64 -5.27
N VAL A 275 13.06 -10.43 -6.49
CA VAL A 275 11.92 -11.13 -7.11
C VAL A 275 12.18 -12.62 -7.22
N ASP A 276 13.37 -13.03 -7.59
CA ASP A 276 13.75 -14.46 -7.63
C ASP A 276 13.61 -15.13 -6.25
N GLN A 277 14.09 -14.46 -5.20
CA GLN A 277 13.95 -14.91 -3.83
C GLN A 277 12.48 -15.01 -3.39
N LEU A 278 11.65 -14.03 -3.74
CA LEU A 278 10.22 -14.06 -3.45
C LEU A 278 9.50 -15.20 -4.20
N LYS A 279 9.79 -15.39 -5.47
CA LYS A 279 9.18 -16.46 -6.28
C LYS A 279 9.48 -17.85 -5.74
N LYS A 280 10.69 -18.06 -5.25
CA LYS A 280 11.15 -19.34 -4.70
C LYS A 280 10.86 -19.47 -3.20
N ASP A 281 10.26 -18.46 -2.61
CA ASP A 281 10.02 -18.34 -1.17
C ASP A 281 11.29 -18.61 -0.35
N GLU A 282 12.39 -18.03 -0.81
CA GLU A 282 13.68 -18.03 -0.12
C GLU A 282 13.81 -16.82 0.81
N PRO A 283 14.72 -16.87 1.80
CA PRO A 283 15.00 -15.69 2.63
C PRO A 283 15.46 -14.50 1.79
N VAL A 284 14.88 -13.32 2.05
CA VAL A 284 15.24 -12.09 1.36
C VAL A 284 16.54 -11.54 1.95
N THR A 285 17.59 -11.50 1.12
CA THR A 285 18.90 -10.97 1.47
C THR A 285 19.19 -9.59 0.87
N VAL A 286 18.40 -9.17 -0.08
CA VAL A 286 18.51 -7.84 -0.71
C VAL A 286 18.04 -6.78 0.27
N SER A 287 18.77 -5.67 0.35
CA SER A 287 18.39 -4.49 1.13
C SER A 287 17.93 -3.37 0.19
N GLY A 288 16.82 -2.72 0.57
CA GLY A 288 16.39 -1.48 -0.05
C GLY A 288 17.07 -0.26 0.59
N ASN A 289 17.02 0.85 -0.12
CA ASN A 289 17.60 2.12 0.34
C ASN A 289 16.76 2.77 1.44
#